data_f0bb42ae389d435bc67f06d2f8491788
#
_entry.id   f0bb42ae389d435bc67f06d2f8491788
#
_cell.length_a   1.000
_cell.length_b   1.000
_cell.length_c   1.000
_cell.angle_alpha   90.00
_cell.angle_beta   90.00
_cell.angle_gamma   90.00
#
_symmetry.space_group_name_H-M   'P 1'
#
loop_
_entity.id
_entity.type
_entity.pdbx_description
1 polymer ?
#
loop_
_entity_poly.entity_id
_entity_poly.type
_entity_poly.pdbx_seq_one_letter_code
_entity_poly.pdbx_strand_id
1 'polypeptide(L)'
;QLTSVTYPDGLRSSRKYDRQGRLAEEISRNGNITRWFYDSSRSGLPCAVEDGTGVRRRITRNRYGQLQAFTDCSGYATRYEYDRYGQQIAIHREEGISTYSSYNPRGQLVSQKDAQGRETRYEYSAAGDLTATISPDGKRSTIEYDKRGRPVSVTEGGLTRSMGYDAAGRITTLTNENGSQSTFLYDPVDRLTEQRGFDGRTQRYQYDLTGKLTQSEDEGLITLWHYDASDRITHRTVNGDPAEQWQYDEHGWLTTLSHTSEGHRVAVHYGYDDKGRLTGERQTVENPETGEILWEHETGHAYSEQGLATRQEPDGLPPVEWLTYGSGYLAGMKLGGTPLVEYTRDRLHRETVRSF
;
A
#
# COMPACT_ATOMS: atom_id res chain seq x y z
N GLN A 1 -19.39 -21.43 -9.37
CA GLN A 1 -18.99 -20.09 -8.96
C GLN A 1 -18.82 -20.03 -7.44
N LEU A 2 -17.77 -19.35 -6.99
CA LEU A 2 -17.49 -19.17 -5.57
C LEU A 2 -18.47 -18.14 -4.96
N THR A 3 -19.34 -18.59 -4.05
CA THR A 3 -20.38 -17.74 -3.44
C THR A 3 -20.01 -17.20 -2.07
N SER A 4 -19.09 -17.85 -1.38
CA SER A 4 -18.62 -17.36 -0.08
C SER A 4 -17.25 -17.91 0.28
N VAL A 5 -16.54 -17.16 1.13
CA VAL A 5 -15.29 -17.56 1.76
C VAL A 5 -15.41 -17.28 3.25
N THR A 6 -15.11 -18.27 4.08
CA THR A 6 -14.96 -18.09 5.53
C THR A 6 -13.49 -18.03 5.85
N TYR A 7 -13.07 -16.97 6.55
CA TYR A 7 -11.68 -16.73 6.93
C TYR A 7 -11.34 -17.39 8.27
N PRO A 8 -10.05 -17.60 8.58
CA PRO A 8 -9.62 -18.21 9.84
C PRO A 8 -10.12 -17.50 11.11
N ASP A 9 -10.40 -16.20 11.01
CA ASP A 9 -10.95 -15.38 12.10
C ASP A 9 -12.48 -15.52 12.27
N GLY A 10 -13.11 -16.38 11.47
CA GLY A 10 -14.56 -16.62 11.49
C GLY A 10 -15.38 -15.61 10.67
N LEU A 11 -14.78 -14.54 10.17
CA LEU A 11 -15.46 -13.59 9.29
C LEU A 11 -15.72 -14.23 7.92
N ARG A 12 -16.75 -13.75 7.23
CA ARG A 12 -17.16 -14.29 5.96
C ARG A 12 -17.35 -13.20 4.92
N SER A 13 -16.86 -13.44 3.71
CA SER A 13 -17.26 -12.70 2.52
C SER A 13 -18.25 -13.50 1.69
N SER A 14 -19.14 -12.81 0.96
CA SER A 14 -20.13 -13.45 0.09
C SER A 14 -20.22 -12.75 -1.25
N ARG A 15 -20.62 -13.51 -2.28
CA ARG A 15 -20.77 -13.03 -3.66
C ARG A 15 -22.09 -13.49 -4.25
N LYS A 16 -22.73 -12.59 -4.98
CA LYS A 16 -23.91 -12.89 -5.79
C LYS A 16 -23.61 -12.63 -7.25
N TYR A 17 -24.21 -13.44 -8.10
CA TYR A 17 -24.02 -13.39 -9.56
C TYR A 17 -25.37 -13.14 -10.24
N ASP A 18 -25.32 -12.47 -11.37
CA ASP A 18 -26.52 -12.28 -12.21
C ASP A 18 -26.89 -13.56 -12.97
N ARG A 19 -27.96 -13.49 -13.73
CA ARG A 19 -28.45 -14.64 -14.51
C ARG A 19 -27.48 -15.12 -15.60
N GLN A 20 -26.52 -14.28 -15.98
CA GLN A 20 -25.48 -14.59 -16.96
C GLN A 20 -24.18 -15.05 -16.29
N GLY A 21 -24.15 -15.18 -14.96
CA GLY A 21 -23.01 -15.63 -14.21
C GLY A 21 -21.95 -14.57 -13.95
N ARG A 22 -22.26 -13.28 -14.15
CA ARG A 22 -21.37 -12.16 -13.88
C ARG A 22 -21.52 -11.71 -12.43
N LEU A 23 -20.43 -11.28 -11.81
CA LEU A 23 -20.43 -10.80 -10.42
C LEU A 23 -21.31 -9.54 -10.29
N ALA A 24 -22.38 -9.63 -9.52
CA ALA A 24 -23.32 -8.53 -9.31
C ALA A 24 -23.15 -7.83 -7.96
N GLU A 25 -22.82 -8.58 -6.90
CA GLU A 25 -22.63 -8.03 -5.57
C GLU A 25 -21.56 -8.82 -4.82
N GLU A 26 -20.74 -8.12 -4.07
CA GLU A 26 -19.84 -8.71 -3.10
C GLU A 26 -20.02 -8.00 -1.75
N ILE A 27 -20.14 -8.80 -0.69
CA ILE A 27 -20.06 -8.33 0.69
C ILE A 27 -18.69 -8.76 1.21
N SER A 28 -17.83 -7.79 1.55
CA SER A 28 -16.50 -8.07 2.08
C SER A 28 -16.60 -8.69 3.48
N ARG A 29 -15.49 -9.24 3.97
CA ARG A 29 -15.41 -9.78 5.33
C ARG A 29 -15.75 -8.75 6.41
N ASN A 30 -15.56 -7.46 6.14
CA ASN A 30 -15.90 -6.34 7.05
C ASN A 30 -17.32 -5.80 6.83
N GLY A 31 -18.15 -6.47 6.00
CA GLY A 31 -19.53 -6.09 5.75
C GLY A 31 -19.72 -4.98 4.71
N ASN A 32 -18.67 -4.50 4.05
CA ASN A 32 -18.79 -3.49 3.00
C ASN A 32 -19.36 -4.13 1.73
N ILE A 33 -20.34 -3.47 1.12
CA ILE A 33 -21.02 -3.96 -0.06
C ILE A 33 -20.49 -3.25 -1.29
N THR A 34 -20.10 -4.02 -2.31
CA THR A 34 -19.76 -3.51 -3.65
C THR A 34 -20.72 -4.14 -4.65
N ARG A 35 -21.29 -3.33 -5.56
CA ARG A 35 -22.19 -3.78 -6.62
C ARG A 35 -21.64 -3.42 -7.98
N TRP A 36 -21.75 -4.35 -8.92
CA TRP A 36 -21.36 -4.18 -10.31
C TRP A 36 -22.60 -4.19 -11.21
N PHE A 37 -22.63 -3.26 -12.14
CA PHE A 37 -23.72 -3.11 -13.11
C PHE A 37 -23.19 -3.35 -14.51
N TYR A 38 -24.01 -3.93 -15.34
CA TYR A 38 -23.67 -4.32 -16.70
C TYR A 38 -24.69 -3.74 -17.67
N ASP A 39 -24.23 -3.29 -18.81
CA ASP A 39 -25.08 -2.86 -19.90
C ASP A 39 -25.49 -4.04 -20.78
N SER A 40 -26.23 -3.74 -21.88
CA SER A 40 -26.67 -4.73 -22.85
C SER A 40 -25.53 -5.26 -23.74
N SER A 41 -24.31 -4.72 -23.62
CA SER A 41 -23.15 -5.21 -24.36
C SER A 41 -22.78 -6.63 -23.92
N ARG A 42 -22.31 -7.45 -24.84
CA ARG A 42 -21.91 -8.83 -24.54
C ARG A 42 -20.48 -8.91 -23.96
N SER A 43 -19.87 -7.78 -23.58
CA SER A 43 -18.48 -7.73 -23.14
C SER A 43 -18.21 -8.45 -21.83
N GLY A 44 -19.24 -8.69 -21.00
CA GLY A 44 -19.05 -9.26 -19.66
C GLY A 44 -18.32 -8.34 -18.67
N LEU A 45 -18.01 -7.10 -19.08
CA LEU A 45 -17.33 -6.11 -18.25
C LEU A 45 -18.35 -5.13 -17.65
N PRO A 46 -18.17 -4.69 -16.41
CA PRO A 46 -19.12 -3.77 -15.76
C PRO A 46 -19.08 -2.38 -16.42
N CYS A 47 -20.24 -1.75 -16.50
CA CYS A 47 -20.37 -0.34 -16.92
C CYS A 47 -20.50 0.62 -15.75
N ALA A 48 -20.75 0.12 -14.54
CA ALA A 48 -20.74 0.90 -13.31
C ALA A 48 -20.38 0.02 -12.11
N VAL A 49 -19.80 0.66 -11.11
CA VAL A 49 -19.49 0.04 -9.80
C VAL A 49 -20.02 0.97 -8.72
N GLU A 50 -20.74 0.41 -7.75
CA GLU A 50 -21.22 1.11 -6.57
C GLU A 50 -20.47 0.58 -5.35
N ASP A 51 -19.84 1.45 -4.59
CA ASP A 51 -19.09 1.09 -3.40
C ASP A 51 -19.97 1.06 -2.13
N GLY A 52 -19.35 0.73 -0.99
CA GLY A 52 -20.05 0.64 0.30
C GLY A 52 -20.65 1.95 0.79
N THR A 53 -20.29 3.10 0.22
CA THR A 53 -20.90 4.40 0.52
C THR A 53 -22.20 4.64 -0.26
N GLY A 54 -22.56 3.73 -1.18
CA GLY A 54 -23.71 3.85 -2.06
C GLY A 54 -23.49 4.76 -3.26
N VAL A 55 -22.23 5.19 -3.48
CA VAL A 55 -21.88 6.08 -4.58
C VAL A 55 -21.42 5.26 -5.79
N ARG A 56 -21.93 5.64 -6.95
CA ARG A 56 -21.72 4.91 -8.20
C ARG A 56 -20.69 5.60 -9.08
N ARG A 57 -19.71 4.83 -9.55
CA ARG A 57 -18.73 5.21 -10.58
C ARG A 57 -19.15 4.57 -11.90
N ARG A 58 -19.02 5.31 -12.99
CA ARG A 58 -19.42 4.84 -14.33
C ARG A 58 -18.21 4.61 -15.21
N ILE A 59 -18.29 3.60 -16.06
CA ILE A 59 -17.24 3.18 -16.98
C ILE A 59 -17.82 3.09 -18.37
N THR A 60 -17.27 3.87 -19.32
CA THR A 60 -17.62 3.80 -20.73
C THR A 60 -16.46 3.20 -21.50
N ARG A 61 -16.74 2.28 -22.40
CA ARG A 61 -15.74 1.61 -23.24
C ARG A 61 -16.00 1.87 -24.71
N ASN A 62 -14.92 1.86 -25.49
CA ASN A 62 -15.03 1.91 -26.94
C ASN A 62 -15.41 0.52 -27.51
N ARG A 63 -15.61 0.46 -28.82
CA ARG A 63 -15.96 -0.80 -29.52
C ARG A 63 -14.95 -1.95 -29.35
N TYR A 64 -13.73 -1.65 -28.95
CA TYR A 64 -12.66 -2.62 -28.69
C TYR A 64 -12.59 -3.05 -27.22
N GLY A 65 -13.49 -2.55 -26.36
CA GLY A 65 -13.50 -2.87 -24.93
C GLY A 65 -12.54 -2.03 -24.08
N GLN A 66 -11.82 -1.08 -24.68
CA GLN A 66 -10.90 -0.21 -23.96
C GLN A 66 -11.64 0.89 -23.20
N LEU A 67 -11.11 1.31 -22.08
CA LEU A 67 -11.65 2.38 -21.25
C LEU A 67 -11.66 3.71 -22.02
N GLN A 68 -12.85 4.21 -22.37
CA GLN A 68 -13.02 5.47 -23.07
C GLN A 68 -13.25 6.64 -22.11
N ALA A 69 -14.07 6.42 -21.08
CA ALA A 69 -14.32 7.39 -20.02
C ALA A 69 -14.60 6.70 -18.70
N PHE A 70 -14.16 7.35 -17.65
CA PHE A 70 -14.45 6.98 -16.27
C PHE A 70 -15.05 8.20 -15.56
N THR A 71 -16.24 8.02 -14.97
CA THR A 71 -16.90 9.07 -14.18
C THR A 71 -16.84 8.67 -12.72
N ASP A 72 -16.25 9.50 -11.89
CA ASP A 72 -16.06 9.24 -10.46
C ASP A 72 -17.34 9.42 -9.64
N CYS A 73 -17.22 9.27 -8.32
CA CYS A 73 -18.30 9.39 -7.36
C CYS A 73 -18.97 10.78 -7.33
N SER A 74 -18.31 11.81 -7.79
CA SER A 74 -18.81 13.20 -7.85
C SER A 74 -19.31 13.60 -9.23
N GLY A 75 -19.30 12.67 -10.18
CA GLY A 75 -19.71 12.92 -11.56
C GLY A 75 -18.64 13.53 -12.44
N TYR A 76 -17.39 13.60 -11.99
CA TYR A 76 -16.27 14.14 -12.75
C TYR A 76 -15.67 13.08 -13.66
N ALA A 77 -15.47 13.45 -14.92
CA ALA A 77 -15.05 12.52 -15.96
C ALA A 77 -13.56 12.61 -16.28
N THR A 78 -12.95 11.43 -16.45
CA THR A 78 -11.65 11.26 -17.10
C THR A 78 -11.87 10.56 -18.43
N ARG A 79 -11.30 11.09 -19.53
CA ARG A 79 -11.43 10.54 -20.87
C ARG A 79 -10.08 10.08 -21.38
N TYR A 80 -10.08 9.02 -22.17
CA TYR A 80 -8.88 8.35 -22.69
C TYR A 80 -8.97 8.31 -24.21
N GLU A 81 -7.85 8.63 -24.87
CA GLU A 81 -7.71 8.49 -26.32
C GLU A 81 -6.65 7.45 -26.67
N TYR A 82 -6.90 6.73 -27.74
CA TYR A 82 -6.04 5.65 -28.22
C TYR A 82 -5.68 5.88 -29.70
N ASP A 83 -4.49 5.45 -30.08
CA ASP A 83 -4.10 5.42 -31.49
C ASP A 83 -4.70 4.19 -32.20
N ARG A 84 -4.41 4.07 -33.49
CA ARG A 84 -4.91 2.95 -34.32
C ARG A 84 -4.40 1.57 -33.86
N TYR A 85 -3.35 1.52 -33.06
CA TYR A 85 -2.78 0.29 -32.51
C TYR A 85 -3.32 -0.04 -31.12
N GLY A 86 -4.23 0.77 -30.58
CA GLY A 86 -4.79 0.58 -29.25
C GLY A 86 -3.91 1.10 -28.11
N GLN A 87 -2.87 1.88 -28.42
CA GLN A 87 -2.01 2.50 -27.42
C GLN A 87 -2.62 3.78 -26.89
N GLN A 88 -2.56 4.00 -25.59
CA GLN A 88 -3.12 5.19 -24.95
C GLN A 88 -2.23 6.40 -25.23
N ILE A 89 -2.75 7.39 -25.97
CA ILE A 89 -2.02 8.58 -26.38
C ILE A 89 -2.39 9.82 -25.58
N ALA A 90 -3.54 9.85 -24.93
CA ALA A 90 -3.97 10.99 -24.11
C ALA A 90 -4.91 10.59 -22.99
N ILE A 91 -4.79 11.32 -21.88
CA ILE A 91 -5.73 11.28 -20.76
C ILE A 91 -6.20 12.73 -20.51
N HIS A 92 -7.51 12.95 -20.59
CA HIS A 92 -8.14 14.23 -20.32
C HIS A 92 -8.93 14.18 -19.02
N ARG A 93 -8.55 15.00 -18.07
CA ARG A 93 -9.22 15.11 -16.77
C ARG A 93 -9.97 16.44 -16.68
N GLU A 94 -10.76 16.59 -15.63
CA GLU A 94 -11.37 17.88 -15.30
C GLU A 94 -10.33 18.99 -15.14
N GLU A 95 -10.77 20.23 -15.09
CA GLU A 95 -9.92 21.45 -15.00
C GLU A 95 -8.97 21.63 -16.19
N GLY A 96 -9.26 21.02 -17.33
CA GLY A 96 -8.42 21.11 -18.53
C GLY A 96 -7.06 20.41 -18.41
N ILE A 97 -6.91 19.51 -17.46
CA ILE A 97 -5.66 18.79 -17.21
C ILE A 97 -5.58 17.60 -18.15
N SER A 98 -4.65 17.69 -19.12
CA SER A 98 -4.41 16.64 -20.09
C SER A 98 -2.95 16.20 -20.07
N THR A 99 -2.72 14.89 -20.22
CA THR A 99 -1.40 14.28 -20.36
C THR A 99 -1.33 13.53 -21.67
N TYR A 100 -0.16 13.48 -22.29
CA TYR A 100 0.02 12.88 -23.60
C TYR A 100 1.19 11.90 -23.61
N SER A 101 1.04 10.83 -24.38
CA SER A 101 2.05 9.80 -24.55
C SER A 101 2.27 9.52 -26.02
N SER A 102 3.51 9.28 -26.43
CA SER A 102 3.84 8.84 -27.78
C SER A 102 4.74 7.61 -27.75
N TYR A 103 4.65 6.80 -28.82
CA TYR A 103 5.27 5.51 -28.90
C TYR A 103 6.09 5.37 -30.18
N ASN A 104 7.13 4.54 -30.12
CA ASN A 104 7.88 4.15 -31.31
C ASN A 104 7.14 3.04 -32.08
N PRO A 105 7.62 2.63 -33.28
CA PRO A 105 6.97 1.56 -34.05
C PRO A 105 6.94 0.20 -33.35
N ARG A 106 7.75 -0.01 -32.32
CA ARG A 106 7.75 -1.22 -31.49
C ARG A 106 6.75 -1.19 -30.34
N GLY A 107 5.97 -0.09 -30.19
CA GLY A 107 5.01 0.08 -29.12
C GLY A 107 5.61 0.51 -27.77
N GLN A 108 6.84 0.97 -27.76
CA GLN A 108 7.52 1.44 -26.55
C GLN A 108 7.27 2.94 -26.35
N LEU A 109 7.04 3.36 -25.11
CA LEU A 109 6.82 4.75 -24.74
C LEU A 109 8.09 5.57 -24.93
N VAL A 110 8.08 6.55 -25.82
CA VAL A 110 9.25 7.41 -26.12
C VAL A 110 9.12 8.81 -25.59
N SER A 111 7.88 9.28 -25.30
CA SER A 111 7.63 10.60 -24.77
C SER A 111 6.37 10.63 -23.92
N GLN A 112 6.41 11.38 -22.85
CA GLN A 112 5.25 11.68 -22.03
C GLN A 112 5.26 13.16 -21.66
N LYS A 113 4.13 13.84 -21.90
CA LYS A 113 3.93 15.25 -21.54
C LYS A 113 2.95 15.35 -20.40
N ASP A 114 3.31 16.11 -19.37
CA ASP A 114 2.41 16.44 -18.26
C ASP A 114 1.43 17.57 -18.62
N ALA A 115 0.58 17.94 -17.66
CA ALA A 115 -0.44 18.96 -17.86
C ALA A 115 0.13 20.37 -18.14
N GLN A 116 1.37 20.65 -17.79
CA GLN A 116 2.08 21.90 -18.09
C GLN A 116 2.86 21.84 -19.39
N GLY A 117 2.78 20.72 -20.14
CA GLY A 117 3.51 20.53 -21.38
C GLY A 117 4.98 20.15 -21.19
N ARG A 118 5.40 19.84 -19.96
CA ARG A 118 6.76 19.38 -19.67
C ARG A 118 6.92 17.94 -20.16
N GLU A 119 7.99 17.71 -20.91
CA GLU A 119 8.20 16.44 -21.60
C GLU A 119 9.31 15.62 -20.94
N THR A 120 9.02 14.34 -20.70
CA THR A 120 9.98 13.29 -20.34
C THR A 120 10.14 12.40 -21.55
N ARG A 121 11.38 12.07 -21.92
CA ARG A 121 11.72 11.19 -23.06
C ARG A 121 12.38 9.91 -22.59
N TYR A 122 12.21 8.87 -23.39
CA TYR A 122 12.72 7.53 -23.11
C TYR A 122 13.43 6.98 -24.34
N GLU A 123 14.59 6.36 -24.13
CA GLU A 123 15.37 5.71 -25.18
C GLU A 123 15.54 4.22 -24.85
N TYR A 124 15.58 3.40 -25.88
CA TYR A 124 15.67 1.94 -25.74
C TYR A 124 16.82 1.37 -26.58
N SER A 125 17.38 0.24 -26.11
CA SER A 125 18.35 -0.54 -26.89
C SER A 125 17.66 -1.29 -28.03
N ALA A 126 18.46 -1.85 -28.92
CA ALA A 126 17.94 -2.75 -29.95
C ALA A 126 17.25 -4.00 -29.38
N ALA A 127 17.65 -4.44 -28.19
CA ALA A 127 17.01 -5.54 -27.47
C ALA A 127 15.68 -5.15 -26.79
N GLY A 128 15.37 -3.86 -26.74
CA GLY A 128 14.13 -3.35 -26.12
C GLY A 128 14.25 -2.90 -24.68
N ASP A 129 15.47 -2.85 -24.12
CA ASP A 129 15.69 -2.38 -22.76
C ASP A 129 15.74 -0.86 -22.70
N LEU A 130 15.18 -0.26 -21.63
CA LEU A 130 15.24 1.18 -21.39
C LEU A 130 16.68 1.59 -21.07
N THR A 131 17.31 2.36 -21.94
CA THR A 131 18.72 2.79 -21.79
C THR A 131 18.87 4.20 -21.27
N ALA A 132 17.89 5.07 -21.48
CA ALA A 132 17.94 6.43 -21.00
C ALA A 132 16.56 7.02 -20.73
N THR A 133 16.50 7.88 -19.72
CA THR A 133 15.37 8.77 -19.43
C THR A 133 15.89 10.20 -19.43
N ILE A 134 15.23 11.08 -20.16
CA ILE A 134 15.55 12.52 -20.21
C ILE A 134 14.41 13.29 -19.58
N SER A 135 14.68 13.93 -18.45
CA SER A 135 13.70 14.74 -17.72
C SER A 135 13.41 16.07 -18.46
N PRO A 136 12.31 16.77 -18.10
CA PRO A 136 11.94 18.02 -18.74
C PRO A 136 13.00 19.13 -18.67
N ASP A 137 13.86 19.11 -17.66
CA ASP A 137 15.00 20.03 -17.50
C ASP A 137 16.24 19.60 -18.30
N GLY A 138 16.14 18.54 -19.09
CA GLY A 138 17.21 18.03 -19.93
C GLY A 138 18.22 17.11 -19.25
N LYS A 139 18.02 16.79 -17.97
CA LYS A 139 18.89 15.83 -17.25
C LYS A 139 18.69 14.43 -17.79
N ARG A 140 19.79 13.76 -18.06
CA ARG A 140 19.81 12.44 -18.62
C ARG A 140 20.24 11.40 -17.58
N SER A 141 19.40 10.40 -17.37
CA SER A 141 19.72 9.22 -16.59
C SER A 141 19.88 8.02 -17.52
N THR A 142 20.94 7.23 -17.36
CA THR A 142 21.25 6.10 -18.23
C THR A 142 21.31 4.80 -17.43
N ILE A 143 20.92 3.71 -18.08
CA ILE A 143 20.95 2.36 -17.51
C ILE A 143 21.74 1.46 -18.47
N GLU A 144 22.71 0.72 -17.94
CA GLU A 144 23.43 -0.32 -18.65
C GLU A 144 22.97 -1.71 -18.19
N TYR A 145 22.93 -2.64 -19.13
CA TYR A 145 22.44 -4.00 -18.91
C TYR A 145 23.53 -5.03 -19.24
N ASP A 146 23.48 -6.16 -18.56
CA ASP A 146 24.29 -7.33 -18.94
C ASP A 146 23.67 -8.08 -20.13
N LYS A 147 24.35 -9.13 -20.57
CA LYS A 147 23.91 -9.96 -21.72
C LYS A 147 22.57 -10.69 -21.46
N ARG A 148 22.13 -10.78 -20.22
CA ARG A 148 20.84 -11.38 -19.83
C ARG A 148 19.73 -10.36 -19.68
N GLY A 149 20.00 -9.07 -19.98
CA GLY A 149 19.02 -8.00 -19.85
C GLY A 149 18.79 -7.51 -18.41
N ARG A 150 19.73 -7.78 -17.49
CA ARG A 150 19.64 -7.30 -16.11
C ARG A 150 20.39 -5.97 -15.98
N PRO A 151 19.86 -4.97 -15.26
CA PRO A 151 20.55 -3.71 -15.06
C PRO A 151 21.82 -3.92 -14.23
N VAL A 152 22.96 -3.41 -14.69
CA VAL A 152 24.26 -3.48 -14.00
C VAL A 152 24.78 -2.13 -13.55
N SER A 153 24.32 -1.04 -14.16
CA SER A 153 24.62 0.31 -13.68
C SER A 153 23.53 1.31 -14.02
N VAL A 154 23.38 2.32 -13.18
CA VAL A 154 22.50 3.48 -13.36
C VAL A 154 23.32 4.73 -13.12
N THR A 155 23.31 5.67 -14.07
CA THR A 155 24.03 6.94 -13.99
C THR A 155 23.04 8.09 -14.01
N GLU A 156 23.07 8.93 -12.99
CA GLU A 156 22.27 10.15 -12.87
C GLU A 156 23.16 11.31 -12.46
N GLY A 157 23.12 12.43 -13.20
CA GLY A 157 23.92 13.61 -12.88
C GLY A 157 25.43 13.36 -12.83
N GLY A 158 25.94 12.38 -13.59
CA GLY A 158 27.34 11.97 -13.57
C GLY A 158 27.72 11.04 -12.40
N LEU A 159 26.78 10.67 -11.55
CA LEU A 159 26.99 9.73 -10.44
C LEU A 159 26.48 8.35 -10.84
N THR A 160 27.33 7.32 -10.67
CA THR A 160 27.01 5.96 -11.08
C THR A 160 26.85 5.04 -9.87
N ARG A 161 25.77 4.27 -9.88
CA ARG A 161 25.53 3.13 -8.98
C ARG A 161 25.61 1.85 -9.80
N SER A 162 26.16 0.80 -9.26
CA SER A 162 26.26 -0.48 -9.96
C SER A 162 25.75 -1.66 -9.14
N MET A 163 25.39 -2.72 -9.85
CA MET A 163 24.78 -3.94 -9.30
C MET A 163 25.49 -5.16 -9.85
N GLY A 164 25.78 -6.11 -8.98
CA GLY A 164 26.31 -7.42 -9.35
C GLY A 164 25.32 -8.52 -9.01
N TYR A 165 25.34 -9.61 -9.78
CA TYR A 165 24.45 -10.74 -9.66
C TYR A 165 25.21 -12.06 -9.56
N ASP A 166 24.60 -13.03 -8.89
CA ASP A 166 25.07 -14.40 -8.95
C ASP A 166 24.53 -15.15 -10.19
N ALA A 167 24.91 -16.41 -10.32
CA ALA A 167 24.49 -17.25 -11.45
C ALA A 167 22.96 -17.49 -11.48
N ALA A 168 22.29 -17.41 -10.33
CA ALA A 168 20.84 -17.55 -10.21
C ALA A 168 20.08 -16.24 -10.50
N GLY A 169 20.80 -15.13 -10.72
CA GLY A 169 20.19 -13.83 -11.00
C GLY A 169 19.82 -13.01 -9.77
N ARG A 170 20.29 -13.40 -8.60
CA ARG A 170 20.07 -12.65 -7.35
C ARG A 170 21.14 -11.57 -7.20
N ILE A 171 20.76 -10.40 -6.67
CA ILE A 171 21.71 -9.31 -6.38
C ILE A 171 22.66 -9.75 -5.27
N THR A 172 23.97 -9.73 -5.55
CA THR A 172 25.02 -10.04 -4.58
C THR A 172 25.81 -8.81 -4.12
N THR A 173 25.87 -7.77 -4.96
CA THR A 173 26.56 -6.51 -4.65
C THR A 173 25.79 -5.31 -5.14
N LEU A 174 25.79 -4.25 -4.34
CA LEU A 174 25.43 -2.90 -4.74
C LEU A 174 26.62 -1.99 -4.49
N THR A 175 26.97 -1.14 -5.45
CA THR A 175 28.03 -0.14 -5.32
C THR A 175 27.40 1.24 -5.43
N ASN A 176 27.59 2.08 -4.42
CA ASN A 176 27.09 3.47 -4.42
C ASN A 176 28.03 4.40 -5.20
N GLU A 177 27.66 5.67 -5.28
CA GLU A 177 28.37 6.71 -6.02
C GLU A 177 29.78 6.96 -5.49
N ASN A 178 30.05 6.64 -4.23
CA ASN A 178 31.35 6.79 -3.57
C ASN A 178 32.24 5.54 -3.71
N GLY A 179 31.75 4.49 -4.38
CA GLY A 179 32.45 3.23 -4.51
C GLY A 179 32.31 2.28 -3.31
N SER A 180 31.54 2.64 -2.29
CA SER A 180 31.26 1.75 -1.17
C SER A 180 30.32 0.63 -1.64
N GLN A 181 30.50 -0.57 -1.09
CA GLN A 181 29.72 -1.75 -1.49
C GLN A 181 28.84 -2.26 -0.35
N SER A 182 27.65 -2.67 -0.71
CA SER A 182 26.78 -3.54 0.08
C SER A 182 26.77 -4.92 -0.55
N THR A 183 26.85 -5.97 0.27
CA THR A 183 26.90 -7.36 -0.22
C THR A 183 25.78 -8.19 0.38
N PHE A 184 25.34 -9.21 -0.37
CA PHE A 184 24.20 -10.06 -0.01
C PHE A 184 24.56 -11.52 -0.25
N LEU A 185 24.24 -12.39 0.71
CA LEU A 185 24.35 -13.84 0.59
C LEU A 185 22.97 -14.48 0.78
N TYR A 186 22.75 -15.59 0.08
CA TYR A 186 21.47 -16.27 0.06
C TYR A 186 21.65 -17.76 0.38
N ASP A 187 20.61 -18.38 0.92
CA ASP A 187 20.54 -19.81 1.06
C ASP A 187 20.08 -20.50 -0.26
N PRO A 188 20.08 -21.86 -0.32
CA PRO A 188 19.70 -22.58 -1.52
C PRO A 188 18.24 -22.39 -1.97
N VAL A 189 17.39 -21.83 -1.13
CA VAL A 189 15.97 -21.52 -1.44
C VAL A 189 15.72 -20.03 -1.60
N ASP A 190 16.77 -19.27 -1.94
CA ASP A 190 16.74 -17.84 -2.30
C ASP A 190 16.37 -16.87 -1.17
N ARG A 191 16.56 -17.28 0.10
CA ARG A 191 16.35 -16.39 1.24
C ARG A 191 17.67 -15.71 1.63
N LEU A 192 17.58 -14.42 1.96
CA LEU A 192 18.73 -13.63 2.41
C LEU A 192 19.26 -14.15 3.75
N THR A 193 20.52 -14.57 3.80
CA THR A 193 21.17 -15.07 5.02
C THR A 193 22.17 -14.09 5.63
N GLU A 194 22.77 -13.23 4.80
CA GLU A 194 23.71 -12.21 5.27
C GLU A 194 23.61 -10.96 4.38
N GLN A 195 23.64 -9.81 5.01
CA GLN A 195 23.78 -8.52 4.35
C GLN A 195 24.88 -7.72 5.03
N ARG A 196 25.79 -7.18 4.25
CA ARG A 196 26.76 -6.18 4.71
C ARG A 196 26.41 -4.84 4.08
N GLY A 197 26.13 -3.82 4.90
CA GLY A 197 25.78 -2.48 4.45
C GLY A 197 26.96 -1.68 3.92
N PHE A 198 26.68 -0.53 3.31
CA PHE A 198 27.70 0.41 2.82
C PHE A 198 28.61 0.94 3.93
N ASP A 199 28.13 0.97 5.16
CA ASP A 199 28.86 1.35 6.38
C ASP A 199 29.71 0.20 6.96
N GLY A 200 29.65 -0.98 6.34
CA GLY A 200 30.36 -2.18 6.75
C GLY A 200 29.67 -3.00 7.85
N ARG A 201 28.50 -2.57 8.35
CA ARG A 201 27.70 -3.34 9.31
C ARG A 201 27.19 -4.62 8.67
N THR A 202 27.31 -5.72 9.42
CA THR A 202 26.89 -7.03 8.95
C THR A 202 25.63 -7.47 9.72
N GLN A 203 24.61 -7.88 8.98
CA GLN A 203 23.39 -8.47 9.49
C GLN A 203 23.27 -9.91 8.98
N ARG A 204 22.90 -10.84 9.85
CA ARG A 204 22.69 -12.25 9.52
C ARG A 204 21.28 -12.70 9.89
N TYR A 205 20.73 -13.62 9.10
CA TYR A 205 19.34 -14.05 9.22
C TYR A 205 19.26 -15.57 9.20
N GLN A 206 18.39 -16.13 10.04
CA GLN A 206 18.04 -17.54 10.04
C GLN A 206 16.53 -17.71 9.94
N TYR A 207 16.12 -18.81 9.32
CA TYR A 207 14.72 -19.12 9.04
C TYR A 207 14.36 -20.53 9.51
N ASP A 208 13.08 -20.75 9.83
CA ASP A 208 12.57 -22.09 10.06
C ASP A 208 12.29 -22.82 8.73
N LEU A 209 11.85 -24.06 8.83
CA LEU A 209 11.56 -24.89 7.65
C LEU A 209 10.38 -24.36 6.81
N THR A 210 9.54 -23.53 7.37
CA THR A 210 8.40 -22.90 6.66
C THR A 210 8.74 -21.54 6.07
N GLY A 211 9.97 -21.05 6.29
CA GLY A 211 10.46 -19.79 5.73
C GLY A 211 10.25 -18.57 6.61
N LYS A 212 9.80 -18.74 7.87
CA LYS A 212 9.68 -17.62 8.80
C LYS A 212 11.05 -17.26 9.40
N LEU A 213 11.30 -15.95 9.54
CA LEU A 213 12.51 -15.45 10.20
C LEU A 213 12.48 -15.82 11.69
N THR A 214 13.47 -16.58 12.15
CA THR A 214 13.59 -17.00 13.55
C THR A 214 14.69 -16.28 14.30
N GLN A 215 15.72 -15.81 13.60
CA GLN A 215 16.83 -15.11 14.21
C GLN A 215 17.39 -14.06 13.25
N SER A 216 17.77 -12.90 13.80
CA SER A 216 18.70 -11.96 13.16
C SER A 216 19.83 -11.60 14.12
N GLU A 217 20.98 -11.33 13.56
CA GLU A 217 22.15 -10.80 14.26
C GLU A 217 22.57 -9.49 13.61
N ASP A 218 22.70 -8.43 14.39
CA ASP A 218 23.20 -7.12 13.97
C ASP A 218 24.29 -6.68 14.94
N GLU A 219 25.56 -6.82 14.53
CA GLU A 219 26.74 -6.42 15.33
C GLU A 219 26.75 -6.96 16.77
N GLY A 220 26.42 -8.24 16.93
CA GLY A 220 26.39 -8.90 18.23
C GLY A 220 25.05 -8.80 18.97
N LEU A 221 24.08 -8.05 18.44
CA LEU A 221 22.72 -8.06 18.93
C LEU A 221 21.98 -9.24 18.26
N ILE A 222 21.62 -10.24 19.05
CA ILE A 222 20.89 -11.42 18.58
C ILE A 222 19.42 -11.25 18.93
N THR A 223 18.58 -11.16 17.92
CA THR A 223 17.13 -11.10 18.05
C THR A 223 16.52 -12.44 17.66
N LEU A 224 15.69 -13.01 18.54
CA LEU A 224 14.94 -14.22 18.29
C LEU A 224 13.45 -13.88 18.20
N TRP A 225 12.77 -14.43 17.19
CA TRP A 225 11.31 -14.36 17.03
C TRP A 225 10.70 -15.72 17.26
N HIS A 226 9.61 -15.76 18.01
CA HIS A 226 8.86 -16.96 18.33
C HIS A 226 7.43 -16.84 17.78
N TYR A 227 6.89 -17.96 17.31
CA TYR A 227 5.59 -18.03 16.65
C TYR A 227 4.69 -19.07 17.33
N ASP A 228 3.38 -18.87 17.24
CA ASP A 228 2.40 -19.87 17.66
C ASP A 228 2.13 -20.88 16.53
N ALA A 229 1.24 -21.83 16.81
CA ALA A 229 0.87 -22.87 15.86
C ALA A 229 0.14 -22.35 14.61
N SER A 230 -0.35 -21.11 14.63
CA SER A 230 -0.98 -20.40 13.51
C SER A 230 -0.01 -19.47 12.78
N ASP A 231 1.29 -19.60 13.02
CA ASP A 231 2.37 -18.81 12.41
C ASP A 231 2.33 -17.30 12.74
N ARG A 232 1.69 -16.95 13.87
CA ARG A 232 1.65 -15.56 14.36
C ARG A 232 2.78 -15.36 15.36
N ILE A 233 3.43 -14.19 15.30
CA ILE A 233 4.49 -13.84 16.26
C ILE A 233 3.89 -13.72 17.68
N THR A 234 4.55 -14.37 18.66
CA THR A 234 4.11 -14.31 20.07
C THR A 234 5.04 -13.50 20.94
N HIS A 235 6.34 -13.60 20.72
CA HIS A 235 7.31 -12.80 21.46
C HIS A 235 8.62 -12.69 20.71
N ARG A 236 9.40 -11.68 21.09
CA ARG A 236 10.73 -11.40 20.59
C ARG A 236 11.67 -11.21 21.78
N THR A 237 12.88 -11.74 21.67
CA THR A 237 13.96 -11.50 22.63
C THR A 237 15.14 -10.84 21.95
N VAL A 238 15.88 -10.03 22.70
CA VAL A 238 17.14 -9.42 22.25
C VAL A 238 18.22 -9.80 23.25
N ASN A 239 19.25 -10.50 22.80
CA ASN A 239 20.33 -11.07 23.63
C ASN A 239 19.81 -11.90 24.82
N GLY A 240 18.70 -12.60 24.61
CA GLY A 240 18.06 -13.43 25.65
C GLY A 240 17.07 -12.68 26.55
N ASP A 241 17.07 -11.35 26.53
CA ASP A 241 16.12 -10.57 27.30
C ASP A 241 14.79 -10.40 26.55
N PRO A 242 13.63 -10.55 27.23
CA PRO A 242 12.33 -10.28 26.63
C PRO A 242 12.24 -8.84 26.10
N ALA A 243 11.87 -8.67 24.83
CA ALA A 243 11.69 -7.36 24.21
C ALA A 243 10.22 -7.03 24.03
N GLU A 244 9.50 -7.81 23.25
CA GLU A 244 8.08 -7.57 22.97
C GLU A 244 7.28 -8.87 23.07
N GLN A 245 5.99 -8.74 23.37
CA GLN A 245 5.02 -9.82 23.42
C GLN A 245 3.74 -9.41 22.69
N TRP A 246 3.16 -10.37 21.93
CA TRP A 246 1.92 -10.23 21.18
C TRP A 246 0.92 -11.26 21.66
N GLN A 247 -0.31 -10.85 21.90
CA GLN A 247 -1.42 -11.73 22.26
C GLN A 247 -2.56 -11.55 21.27
N TYR A 248 -3.29 -12.62 21.00
CA TYR A 248 -4.37 -12.67 20.02
C TYR A 248 -5.63 -13.27 20.64
N ASP A 249 -6.79 -12.86 20.13
CA ASP A 249 -8.07 -13.45 20.52
C ASP A 249 -8.37 -14.73 19.71
N GLU A 250 -9.55 -15.28 19.93
CA GLU A 250 -10.02 -16.49 19.23
C GLU A 250 -10.19 -16.30 17.71
N HIS A 251 -10.38 -15.05 17.26
CA HIS A 251 -10.43 -14.71 15.83
C HIS A 251 -9.04 -14.58 15.21
N GLY A 252 -7.99 -14.53 16.03
CA GLY A 252 -6.62 -14.26 15.59
C GLY A 252 -6.30 -12.77 15.47
N TRP A 253 -7.12 -11.90 16.03
CA TRP A 253 -6.86 -10.46 16.06
C TRP A 253 -5.95 -10.10 17.23
N LEU A 254 -5.04 -9.16 17.01
CA LEU A 254 -4.10 -8.71 18.03
C LEU A 254 -4.85 -8.00 19.16
N THR A 255 -4.77 -8.53 20.36
CA THR A 255 -5.43 -7.93 21.55
C THR A 255 -4.46 -7.15 22.41
N THR A 256 -3.19 -7.55 22.45
CA THR A 256 -2.19 -6.87 23.28
C THR A 256 -0.81 -6.94 22.63
N LEU A 257 -0.15 -5.79 22.61
CA LEU A 257 1.29 -5.66 22.34
C LEU A 257 1.93 -5.04 23.58
N SER A 258 2.98 -5.67 24.10
CA SER A 258 3.67 -5.17 25.30
C SER A 258 5.18 -5.29 25.21
N HIS A 259 5.87 -4.43 25.93
CA HIS A 259 7.31 -4.49 26.15
C HIS A 259 7.66 -3.97 27.55
N THR A 260 8.87 -4.22 27.99
CA THR A 260 9.39 -3.67 29.24
C THR A 260 10.25 -2.44 28.95
N SER A 261 9.98 -1.34 29.64
CA SER A 261 10.76 -0.10 29.56
C SER A 261 10.96 0.45 30.97
N GLU A 262 12.21 0.75 31.34
CA GLU A 262 12.58 1.31 32.63
C GLU A 262 11.99 0.56 33.84
N GLY A 263 11.95 -0.78 33.74
CA GLY A 263 11.40 -1.65 34.79
C GLY A 263 9.88 -1.72 34.85
N HIS A 264 9.18 -1.08 33.91
CA HIS A 264 7.71 -1.12 33.80
C HIS A 264 7.26 -1.91 32.58
N ARG A 265 6.10 -2.51 32.67
CA ARG A 265 5.42 -3.09 31.51
C ARG A 265 4.63 -2.00 30.80
N VAL A 266 4.97 -1.72 29.57
CA VAL A 266 4.22 -0.84 28.67
C VAL A 266 3.40 -1.70 27.73
N ALA A 267 2.10 -1.46 27.66
CA ALA A 267 1.21 -2.26 26.84
C ALA A 267 0.21 -1.39 26.07
N VAL A 268 -0.17 -1.90 24.89
CA VAL A 268 -1.32 -1.39 24.12
C VAL A 268 -2.31 -2.53 24.00
N HIS A 269 -3.54 -2.27 24.41
CA HIS A 269 -4.66 -3.20 24.32
C HIS A 269 -5.60 -2.73 23.22
N TYR A 270 -6.00 -3.65 22.34
CA TYR A 270 -6.84 -3.37 21.18
C TYR A 270 -8.22 -3.99 21.34
N GLY A 271 -9.26 -3.22 21.06
CA GLY A 271 -10.64 -3.67 21.01
C GLY A 271 -11.19 -3.60 19.58
N TYR A 272 -12.06 -4.55 19.24
CA TYR A 272 -12.63 -4.66 17.89
C TYR A 272 -14.15 -4.80 17.95
N ASP A 273 -14.81 -4.39 16.87
CA ASP A 273 -16.22 -4.71 16.66
C ASP A 273 -16.37 -6.11 16.01
N ASP A 274 -17.62 -6.51 15.78
CA ASP A 274 -17.98 -7.79 15.17
C ASP A 274 -17.50 -7.93 13.70
N LYS A 275 -17.10 -6.83 13.09
CA LYS A 275 -16.56 -6.78 11.71
C LYS A 275 -15.02 -6.74 11.67
N GLY A 276 -14.36 -6.82 12.83
CA GLY A 276 -12.91 -6.78 12.95
C GLY A 276 -12.29 -5.40 12.80
N ARG A 277 -13.10 -4.32 12.93
CA ARG A 277 -12.60 -2.94 12.90
C ARG A 277 -12.19 -2.52 14.30
N LEU A 278 -11.05 -1.81 14.38
CA LEU A 278 -10.52 -1.31 15.66
C LEU A 278 -11.47 -0.27 16.27
N THR A 279 -12.01 -0.56 17.44
CA THR A 279 -12.92 0.34 18.18
C THR A 279 -12.25 1.04 19.34
N GLY A 280 -11.13 0.53 19.82
CA GLY A 280 -10.42 1.14 20.93
C GLY A 280 -8.97 0.70 21.01
N GLU A 281 -8.15 1.62 21.49
CA GLU A 281 -6.76 1.42 21.87
C GLU A 281 -6.57 1.93 23.29
N ARG A 282 -6.12 1.06 24.18
CA ARG A 282 -5.83 1.42 25.57
C ARG A 282 -4.35 1.22 25.83
N GLN A 283 -3.64 2.30 26.06
CA GLN A 283 -2.23 2.29 26.45
C GLN A 283 -2.13 2.23 27.97
N THR A 284 -1.24 1.38 28.49
CA THR A 284 -1.02 1.22 29.93
C THR A 284 0.48 1.22 30.26
N VAL A 285 0.81 1.75 31.42
CA VAL A 285 2.09 1.54 32.10
C VAL A 285 1.79 0.82 33.40
N GLU A 286 2.37 -0.34 33.61
CA GLU A 286 2.04 -1.25 34.70
C GLU A 286 3.29 -1.63 35.49
N ASN A 287 3.10 -1.86 36.78
CA ASN A 287 4.10 -2.53 37.59
C ASN A 287 4.12 -4.03 37.19
N PRO A 288 5.24 -4.57 36.68
CA PRO A 288 5.29 -5.94 36.17
C PRO A 288 5.15 -7.00 37.27
N GLU A 289 5.42 -6.67 38.55
CA GLU A 289 5.34 -7.61 39.66
C GLU A 289 3.92 -7.65 40.29
N THR A 290 3.27 -6.51 40.41
CA THR A 290 1.96 -6.40 41.06
C THR A 290 0.80 -6.34 40.07
N GLY A 291 1.04 -5.99 38.82
CA GLY A 291 0.01 -5.72 37.81
C GLY A 291 -0.74 -4.39 38.04
N GLU A 292 -0.27 -3.56 38.98
CA GLU A 292 -0.88 -2.25 39.24
C GLU A 292 -0.70 -1.34 38.01
N ILE A 293 -1.81 -0.72 37.58
CA ILE A 293 -1.79 0.26 36.50
C ILE A 293 -1.37 1.61 37.08
N LEU A 294 -0.21 2.08 36.64
CA LEU A 294 0.38 3.36 37.06
C LEU A 294 -0.10 4.53 36.19
N TRP A 295 -0.38 4.23 34.94
CA TRP A 295 -0.89 5.20 33.97
C TRP A 295 -1.68 4.46 32.89
N GLU A 296 -2.75 5.10 32.43
CA GLU A 296 -3.53 4.62 31.29
C GLU A 296 -4.08 5.77 30.45
N HIS A 297 -4.26 5.50 29.19
CA HIS A 297 -4.91 6.39 28.23
C HIS A 297 -5.66 5.54 27.20
N GLU A 298 -6.91 5.89 26.95
CA GLU A 298 -7.76 5.20 26.01
C GLU A 298 -8.15 6.11 24.83
N THR A 299 -8.20 5.56 23.64
CA THR A 299 -8.67 6.23 22.44
C THR A 299 -9.73 5.36 21.77
N GLY A 300 -10.95 5.88 21.66
CA GLY A 300 -12.05 5.24 20.97
C GLY A 300 -12.09 5.60 19.49
N HIS A 301 -12.55 4.66 18.64
CA HIS A 301 -12.72 4.83 17.21
C HIS A 301 -14.15 4.48 16.81
N ALA A 302 -14.76 5.31 15.97
CA ALA A 302 -16.10 5.07 15.43
C ALA A 302 -16.10 5.09 13.90
N TYR A 303 -17.03 4.34 13.32
CA TYR A 303 -17.17 4.16 11.88
C TYR A 303 -18.60 4.44 11.45
N SER A 304 -18.77 4.88 10.20
CA SER A 304 -20.08 4.95 9.56
C SER A 304 -20.62 3.54 9.23
N GLU A 305 -21.89 3.46 8.88
CA GLU A 305 -22.47 2.20 8.37
C GLU A 305 -21.78 1.69 7.11
N GLN A 306 -21.16 2.58 6.33
CA GLN A 306 -20.42 2.27 5.13
C GLN A 306 -18.94 1.89 5.41
N GLY A 307 -18.52 1.87 6.68
CA GLY A 307 -17.17 1.47 7.09
C GLY A 307 -16.10 2.56 7.03
N LEU A 308 -16.49 3.82 6.82
CA LEU A 308 -15.56 4.95 6.90
C LEU A 308 -15.30 5.33 8.35
N ALA A 309 -14.05 5.63 8.70
CA ALA A 309 -13.70 6.19 10.00
C ALA A 309 -14.34 7.59 10.15
N THR A 310 -15.11 7.80 11.21
CA THR A 310 -15.85 9.05 11.44
C THR A 310 -15.39 9.82 12.66
N ARG A 311 -14.84 9.14 13.67
CA ARG A 311 -14.50 9.77 14.93
C ARG A 311 -13.36 9.04 15.63
N GLN A 312 -12.50 9.83 16.25
CA GLN A 312 -11.50 9.39 17.22
C GLN A 312 -11.68 10.16 18.52
N GLU A 313 -11.78 9.46 19.62
CA GLU A 313 -12.08 10.04 20.94
C GLU A 313 -10.98 9.64 21.93
N PRO A 314 -9.92 10.46 22.09
CA PRO A 314 -8.90 10.23 23.10
C PRO A 314 -9.39 10.69 24.47
N ASP A 315 -9.00 9.95 25.49
CA ASP A 315 -9.34 10.23 26.89
C ASP A 315 -8.89 11.64 27.32
N GLY A 316 -9.77 12.37 27.94
CA GLY A 316 -9.49 13.72 28.47
C GLY A 316 -9.25 14.79 27.40
N LEU A 317 -9.40 14.47 26.11
CA LEU A 317 -9.26 15.42 25.02
C LEU A 317 -10.53 15.50 24.20
N PRO A 318 -10.78 16.63 23.51
CA PRO A 318 -11.92 16.75 22.64
C PRO A 318 -11.83 15.73 21.48
N PRO A 319 -12.96 15.08 21.10
CA PRO A 319 -12.95 14.15 19.98
C PRO A 319 -12.70 14.85 18.66
N VAL A 320 -12.00 14.14 17.77
CA VAL A 320 -11.81 14.52 16.38
C VAL A 320 -12.83 13.80 15.51
N GLU A 321 -13.55 14.54 14.69
CA GLU A 321 -14.51 14.01 13.74
C GLU A 321 -14.09 14.36 12.31
N TRP A 322 -14.16 13.39 11.40
CA TRP A 322 -13.88 13.58 9.99
C TRP A 322 -15.19 13.70 9.21
N LEU A 323 -15.29 14.76 8.42
CA LEU A 323 -16.38 14.98 7.48
C LEU A 323 -15.93 14.58 6.11
N THR A 324 -16.65 13.66 5.49
CA THR A 324 -16.31 13.12 4.17
C THR A 324 -17.45 13.33 3.18
N TYR A 325 -17.12 13.29 1.90
CA TYR A 325 -18.07 13.29 0.80
C TYR A 325 -17.68 12.25 -0.26
N GLY A 326 -18.62 11.90 -1.14
CA GLY A 326 -18.40 10.91 -2.18
C GLY A 326 -17.98 9.56 -1.58
N SER A 327 -16.94 8.96 -2.13
CA SER A 327 -16.39 7.68 -1.68
C SER A 327 -15.38 7.79 -0.53
N GLY A 328 -15.40 8.87 0.23
CA GLY A 328 -14.56 9.05 1.43
C GLY A 328 -13.53 10.18 1.32
N TYR A 329 -13.69 11.11 0.38
CA TYR A 329 -12.84 12.30 0.33
C TYR A 329 -13.08 13.20 1.54
N LEU A 330 -12.02 13.68 2.16
CA LEU A 330 -12.09 14.53 3.33
C LEU A 330 -12.58 15.93 2.96
N ALA A 331 -13.71 16.37 3.53
CA ALA A 331 -14.30 17.68 3.37
C ALA A 331 -13.95 18.63 4.52
N GLY A 332 -13.68 18.09 5.69
CA GLY A 332 -13.35 18.90 6.86
C GLY A 332 -13.17 18.04 8.11
N MET A 333 -12.84 18.72 9.21
CA MET A 333 -12.68 18.13 10.52
C MET A 333 -13.34 19.00 11.59
N LYS A 334 -13.86 18.37 12.62
CA LYS A 334 -14.33 19.03 13.85
C LYS A 334 -13.49 18.59 15.03
N LEU A 335 -13.33 19.47 15.98
CA LEU A 335 -12.73 19.20 17.28
C LEU A 335 -13.73 19.53 18.37
N GLY A 336 -14.14 18.52 19.16
CA GLY A 336 -15.15 18.70 20.22
C GLY A 336 -16.49 19.21 19.68
N GLY A 337 -16.88 18.85 18.46
CA GLY A 337 -18.10 19.30 17.80
C GLY A 337 -18.01 20.67 17.11
N THR A 338 -16.91 21.41 17.32
CA THR A 338 -16.66 22.70 16.66
C THR A 338 -15.87 22.49 15.38
N PRO A 339 -16.25 23.14 14.25
CA PRO A 339 -15.45 23.10 13.03
C PRO A 339 -14.01 23.54 13.31
N LEU A 340 -13.04 22.71 12.91
CA LEU A 340 -11.62 22.98 13.05
C LEU A 340 -11.02 23.42 11.71
N VAL A 341 -11.36 22.71 10.65
CA VAL A 341 -10.88 23.00 9.31
C VAL A 341 -11.89 22.51 8.26
N GLU A 342 -12.04 23.30 7.20
CA GLU A 342 -12.79 22.94 6.00
C GLU A 342 -11.88 22.96 4.78
N TYR A 343 -12.07 21.99 3.90
CA TYR A 343 -11.31 21.84 2.66
C TYR A 343 -12.20 22.12 1.46
N THR A 344 -11.84 23.12 0.67
CA THR A 344 -12.40 23.29 -0.67
C THR A 344 -11.55 22.49 -1.65
N ARG A 345 -12.20 21.77 -2.56
CA ARG A 345 -11.52 20.90 -3.52
C ARG A 345 -11.96 21.21 -4.94
N ASP A 346 -11.03 21.07 -5.87
CA ASP A 346 -11.34 21.15 -7.30
C ASP A 346 -12.00 19.85 -7.80
N ARG A 347 -12.30 19.81 -9.09
CA ARG A 347 -12.94 18.64 -9.74
C ARG A 347 -12.01 17.41 -9.87
N LEU A 348 -10.76 17.52 -9.45
CA LEU A 348 -9.82 16.39 -9.30
C LEU A 348 -9.68 15.97 -7.83
N HIS A 349 -10.54 16.49 -6.95
CA HIS A 349 -10.50 16.29 -5.50
C HIS A 349 -9.21 16.79 -4.83
N ARG A 350 -8.45 17.65 -5.50
CA ARG A 350 -7.26 18.28 -4.92
C ARG A 350 -7.68 19.45 -4.03
N GLU A 351 -7.02 19.60 -2.91
CA GLU A 351 -7.25 20.73 -2.02
C GLU A 351 -6.84 22.04 -2.71
N THR A 352 -7.76 22.99 -2.72
CA THR A 352 -7.54 24.34 -3.28
C THR A 352 -7.55 25.42 -2.22
N VAL A 353 -8.37 25.26 -1.18
CA VAL A 353 -8.46 26.17 -0.05
C VAL A 353 -8.59 25.36 1.24
N ARG A 354 -7.92 25.86 2.28
CA ARG A 354 -8.06 25.39 3.64
C ARG A 354 -8.51 26.55 4.51
N SER A 355 -9.67 26.42 5.13
CA SER A 355 -10.25 27.41 6.04
C SER A 355 -10.27 26.87 7.46
N PHE A 356 -9.87 27.72 8.45
CA PHE A 356 -9.83 27.40 9.88
C PHE A 356 -10.87 28.17 10.65
#